data_db902b3b351468af5d7e54d58665e609
#
_entry.id   db902b3b351468af5d7e54d58665e609
#
_cell.length_a   1.000
_cell.length_b   1.000
_cell.length_c   1.000
_cell.angle_alpha   90.00
_cell.angle_beta   90.00
_cell.angle_gamma   90.00
#
_symmetry.space_group_name_H-M   'P 1'
#
loop_
_entity.id
_entity.type
_entity.pdbx_description
1 polymer ?
#
loop_
_entity_poly.entity_id
_entity_poly.type
_entity_poly.pdbx_seq_one_letter_code
_entity_poly.pdbx_strand_id
1 'polypeptide(L)' 'QTAVDTRLAYLESIEALNQKVIEIQSLLNQ' A
#
# COMPACT_ATOMS: atom_id res chain seq x y z
N GLN A 1 -1.12 20.40 7.93
CA GLN A 1 -0.79 21.03 6.66
C GLN A 1 -1.22 20.13 5.51
N THR A 2 -1.77 20.77 4.47
CA THR A 2 -2.34 20.02 3.35
C THR A 2 -1.28 19.23 2.58
N ALA A 3 -0.10 19.81 2.39
CA ALA A 3 0.94 19.12 1.63
C ALA A 3 1.42 17.85 2.33
N VAL A 4 1.57 17.92 3.64
CA VAL A 4 1.99 16.74 4.41
C VAL A 4 0.90 15.68 4.40
N ASP A 5 -0.34 16.12 4.58
CA ASP A 5 -1.48 15.20 4.57
C ASP A 5 -1.59 14.47 3.23
N THR A 6 -1.38 15.19 2.14
CA THR A 6 -1.45 14.61 0.80
C THR A 6 -0.34 13.57 0.61
N ARG A 7 0.86 13.87 1.08
CA ARG A 7 1.97 12.93 0.97
C ARG A 7 1.71 11.67 1.77
N LEU A 8 1.21 11.82 2.99
CA LEU A 8 0.91 10.66 3.83
C LEU A 8 -0.16 9.78 3.17
N ALA A 9 -1.20 10.39 2.64
CA ALA A 9 -2.25 9.64 1.97
C ALA A 9 -1.70 8.89 0.75
N TYR A 10 -0.82 9.53 0.01
CA TYR A 10 -0.19 8.91 -1.15
C TYR A 10 0.64 7.69 -0.75
N LEU A 11 1.48 7.85 0.26
CA LEU A 11 2.32 6.75 0.74
C LEU A 11 1.49 5.61 1.29
N GLU A 12 0.44 5.92 2.02
CA GLU A 12 -0.45 4.90 2.56
C GLU A 12 -1.12 4.11 1.44
N SER A 13 -1.49 4.77 0.37
CA SER A 13 -2.10 4.09 -0.77
C SER A 13 -1.13 3.12 -1.42
N ILE A 14 0.12 3.53 -1.58
CA ILE A 14 1.13 2.66 -2.17
C ILE A 14 1.37 1.45 -1.28
N GLU A 15 1.47 1.65 0.02
CA GLU A 15 1.70 0.55 0.95
C GLU A 15 0.54 -0.43 0.94
N ALA A 16 -0.69 0.08 0.87
CA ALA A 16 -1.86 -0.78 0.83
C ALA A 16 -1.86 -1.66 -0.42
N LEU A 17 -1.50 -1.09 -1.56
CA LEU A 17 -1.39 -1.85 -2.79
C LEU A 17 -0.31 -2.92 -2.68
N ASN A 18 0.84 -2.57 -2.13
CA ASN A 18 1.94 -3.51 -1.97
C ASN A 18 1.55 -4.67 -1.08
N GLN A 19 0.85 -4.39 0.01
CA GLN A 19 0.39 -5.45 0.90
C GLN A 19 -0.56 -6.40 0.18
N LYS A 20 -1.44 -5.86 -0.65
CA LYS A 20 -2.38 -6.70 -1.38
C LYS A 20 -1.65 -7.62 -2.35
N VAL A 21 -0.66 -7.11 -3.04
CA VAL A 21 0.13 -7.92 -3.96
C VAL A 21 0.84 -9.05 -3.21
N ILE A 22 1.42 -8.73 -2.08
CA ILE A 22 2.13 -9.73 -1.27
C ILE A 22 1.18 -10.81 -0.79
N GLU A 23 -0.02 -10.43 -0.37
CA GLU A 23 -1.00 -11.39 0.11
C GLU A 23 -1.42 -12.35 -1.01
N ILE A 24 -1.65 -11.81 -2.19
CA ILE A 24 -2.05 -12.63 -3.32
C ILE A 24 -0.94 -13.61 -3.70
N GLN A 25 0.29 -13.12 -3.74
CA GLN A 25 1.43 -13.97 -4.04
C GLN A 25 1.60 -15.07 -3.01
N SER A 26 1.37 -14.74 -1.76
CA SER A 26 1.47 -15.72 -0.68
C SER A 26 0.47 -16.84 -0.86
N LEU A 27 -0.75 -16.50 -1.25
CA LEU A 27 -1.78 -17.49 -1.51
C LEU A 27 -1.42 -18.38 -2.70
N LEU A 28 -0.87 -17.77 -3.74
CA LEU A 28 -0.48 -18.52 -4.94
C LEU A 28 0.68 -19.47 -4.65
N ASN A 29 1.53 -19.13 -3.70
CA ASN A 29 2.69 -19.94 -3.37
C ASN A 29 2.42 -21.04 -2.37
N GLN A 30 1.21 -21.12 -1.87
CA GLN A 30 0.84 -22.21 -0.94
C GLN A 30 0.55 -23.51 -1.64
#